data_6ce67bc8578ace0b6cf62a94b983d9cc
#
_entry.id   6ce67bc8578ace0b6cf62a94b983d9cc
#
_cell.length_a   1.000
_cell.length_b   1.000
_cell.length_c   1.000
_cell.angle_alpha   90.00
_cell.angle_beta   90.00
_cell.angle_gamma   90.00
#
_symmetry.space_group_name_H-M   'P 1'
#
loop_
_entity.id
_entity.type
_entity.pdbx_description
1 polymer ?
#
loop_
_entity_poly.entity_id
_entity_poly.type
_entity_poly.pdbx_seq_one_letter_code
_entity_poly.pdbx_strand_id
1 'polypeptide(L)'
;MNTFWPRVGAVLACLAWLAGAPLAAEAQAAPPAGDETLRPVPAASHDPAEHTLLVMLRLPATHFRPDASYGGRYIDDSGRASRRRRAEELARQHGLTLVDDWPMPVLGLDCYVMRYPDQESPERIIANLARDPQVEWAQPVASFDGMASAPPAPATEGDALYPVQPAGRYWHVAELHRETTGRDIKVAVIDSGIDASHPDLSGQLAVNANFVDGGATPAENHGTAVAGIIAARAGNGGIVGVAPQAKLMGLRACWQQPDLATRCNSFTLGKAINYAILNGAQVINLSLAGPPDRLLDRLLDVALERGIGVVGAIDAKAAGPAFPANHRGVLAVASQPAGGKAAPAAGAEADPALLAPGNDIPTTAPGGRWSFVSGSSYAAAHVSGMLALMAQLQPKATPAQLRRLLQPGDALNTVNIDACATISRLLHHCSCSCTANLTQRGVGP
;
A
#
# COMPACT_ATOMS: atom_id res chain seq x y z
N MET A 1 -0.87 65.43 34.75
CA MET A 1 -1.96 65.90 35.62
C MET A 1 -2.60 64.66 36.25
N ASN A 2 -2.32 64.54 37.54
CA ASN A 2 -3.13 64.07 38.66
C ASN A 2 -3.71 62.63 38.56
N THR A 3 -3.03 61.67 39.27
CA THR A 3 -3.19 61.32 40.74
C THR A 3 -4.59 60.77 41.04
N PHE A 4 -4.82 59.59 41.61
CA PHE A 4 -4.59 59.22 43.00
C PHE A 4 -4.98 57.76 43.25
N TRP A 5 -4.14 57.08 44.00
CA TRP A 5 -4.45 55.92 44.84
C TRP A 5 -5.02 56.42 46.19
N PRO A 6 -5.71 55.66 47.05
CA PRO A 6 -5.07 54.70 47.98
C PRO A 6 -5.99 53.54 48.51
N ARG A 7 -5.41 52.42 48.86
CA ARG A 7 -5.08 51.91 50.23
C ARG A 7 -6.19 51.34 51.14
N VAL A 8 -6.05 50.05 51.47
CA VAL A 8 -5.85 49.40 52.80
C VAL A 8 -7.07 49.06 53.65
N GLY A 9 -7.08 47.82 54.17
CA GLY A 9 -7.92 47.38 55.30
C GLY A 9 -7.79 45.89 55.57
N ALA A 10 -6.76 45.51 56.34
CA ALA A 10 -6.67 44.19 56.97
C ALA A 10 -7.41 44.20 58.31
N VAL A 11 -8.12 43.14 58.67
CA VAL A 11 -8.51 42.83 60.06
C VAL A 11 -8.34 41.34 60.32
N LEU A 12 -7.45 41.06 61.30
CA LEU A 12 -7.27 39.82 62.05
C LEU A 12 -8.31 39.69 63.15
N ALA A 13 -8.75 38.47 63.49
CA ALA A 13 -9.03 37.98 64.86
C ALA A 13 -9.54 36.55 64.83
N CYS A 14 -8.82 35.60 65.29
CA CYS A 14 -8.70 34.97 66.63
C CYS A 14 -9.70 33.86 66.91
N LEU A 15 -9.17 32.65 66.99
CA LEU A 15 -9.28 31.55 67.96
C LEU A 15 -10.61 31.31 68.75
N ALA A 16 -11.10 30.09 68.66
CA ALA A 16 -11.50 29.29 69.84
C ALA A 16 -11.52 27.78 69.55
N TRP A 17 -10.77 27.07 70.36
CA TRP A 17 -10.74 25.61 70.54
C TRP A 17 -12.06 25.16 71.23
N LEU A 18 -12.66 24.04 70.77
CA LEU A 18 -13.39 23.11 71.64
C LEU A 18 -13.20 21.68 71.13
N ALA A 19 -12.62 20.89 72.00
CA ALA A 19 -12.45 19.42 71.87
C ALA A 19 -13.79 18.67 72.00
N GLY A 20 -14.04 17.74 71.17
CA GLY A 20 -15.11 16.76 71.27
C GLY A 20 -14.64 15.42 70.70
N ALA A 21 -14.61 14.42 71.55
CA ALA A 21 -14.13 13.07 71.31
C ALA A 21 -15.00 12.29 70.32
N PRO A 22 -14.47 11.19 69.70
CA PRO A 22 -15.11 10.52 68.60
C PRO A 22 -16.14 9.47 69.08
N LEU A 23 -17.31 9.47 68.48
CA LEU A 23 -18.23 8.34 68.45
C LEU A 23 -17.85 7.43 67.28
N ALA A 24 -17.38 6.23 67.63
CA ALA A 24 -17.17 5.18 66.67
C ALA A 24 -18.51 4.70 66.11
N ALA A 25 -18.75 4.94 64.82
CA ALA A 25 -19.80 4.27 64.09
C ALA A 25 -19.17 3.04 63.40
N GLU A 26 -19.59 1.87 63.87
CA GLU A 26 -19.29 0.63 63.16
C GLU A 26 -19.91 0.66 61.76
N ALA A 27 -19.05 0.80 60.74
CA ALA A 27 -19.44 0.57 59.38
C ALA A 27 -19.59 -0.95 59.13
N GLN A 28 -20.81 -1.40 58.95
CA GLN A 28 -21.09 -2.73 58.45
C GLN A 28 -20.46 -2.86 57.02
N ALA A 29 -19.52 -3.79 56.91
CA ALA A 29 -18.94 -4.17 55.61
C ALA A 29 -20.05 -4.76 54.71
N ALA A 30 -20.24 -4.17 53.54
CA ALA A 30 -21.03 -4.78 52.48
C ALA A 30 -20.33 -6.06 51.99
N PRO A 31 -21.07 -7.12 51.59
CA PRO A 31 -20.45 -8.34 51.06
C PRO A 31 -19.69 -8.01 49.75
N PRO A 32 -18.60 -8.75 49.46
CA PRO A 32 -17.86 -8.52 48.24
C PRO A 32 -18.75 -8.84 47.03
N ALA A 33 -18.90 -7.87 46.15
CA ALA A 33 -19.49 -8.08 44.83
C ALA A 33 -18.69 -9.19 44.12
N GLY A 34 -19.39 -10.22 43.68
CA GLY A 34 -18.81 -11.32 42.98
C GLY A 34 -17.99 -10.81 41.79
N ASP A 35 -16.79 -11.32 41.71
CA ASP A 35 -15.89 -11.21 40.59
C ASP A 35 -16.55 -11.93 39.39
N GLU A 36 -17.44 -11.23 38.70
CA GLU A 36 -17.89 -11.61 37.37
C GLU A 36 -16.76 -11.24 36.42
N THR A 37 -15.74 -12.08 36.38
CA THR A 37 -14.74 -12.08 35.30
C THR A 37 -15.53 -12.10 34.00
N LEU A 38 -15.65 -10.93 33.40
CA LEU A 38 -15.99 -10.74 31.99
C LEU A 38 -14.99 -11.62 31.22
N ARG A 39 -15.38 -12.87 30.96
CA ARG A 39 -14.72 -13.69 29.96
C ARG A 39 -14.70 -12.81 28.70
N PRO A 40 -13.52 -12.49 28.14
CA PRO A 40 -13.49 -11.89 26.84
C PRO A 40 -14.22 -12.88 25.92
N VAL A 41 -15.35 -12.45 25.37
CA VAL A 41 -15.95 -13.10 24.22
C VAL A 41 -14.84 -13.13 23.21
N PRO A 42 -14.35 -14.29 22.74
CA PRO A 42 -13.39 -14.31 21.67
C PRO A 42 -14.10 -13.58 20.54
N ALA A 43 -13.57 -12.42 20.15
CA ALA A 43 -13.91 -11.80 18.89
C ALA A 43 -13.61 -12.88 17.86
N ALA A 44 -14.66 -13.51 17.35
CA ALA A 44 -14.53 -14.39 16.21
C ALA A 44 -13.90 -13.54 15.13
N SER A 45 -12.61 -13.67 14.94
CA SER A 45 -11.89 -13.14 13.81
C SER A 45 -12.34 -13.96 12.59
N HIS A 46 -13.58 -13.68 12.12
CA HIS A 46 -13.98 -14.16 10.83
C HIS A 46 -13.11 -13.41 9.85
N ASP A 47 -12.14 -14.10 9.26
CA ASP A 47 -11.47 -13.61 8.06
C ASP A 47 -12.59 -13.29 7.05
N PRO A 48 -12.74 -12.06 6.56
CA PRO A 48 -13.77 -11.72 5.58
C PRO A 48 -13.72 -12.58 4.32
N ALA A 49 -12.62 -13.30 4.11
CA ALA A 49 -12.41 -14.24 3.01
C ALA A 49 -13.04 -15.62 3.28
N GLU A 50 -13.33 -16.00 4.54
CA GLU A 50 -13.90 -17.31 4.85
C GLU A 50 -15.30 -17.47 4.23
N HIS A 51 -15.50 -18.59 3.53
CA HIS A 51 -16.74 -18.94 2.85
C HIS A 51 -17.31 -17.89 1.89
N THR A 52 -16.43 -17.10 1.24
CA THR A 52 -16.83 -16.09 0.26
C THR A 52 -16.25 -16.34 -1.14
N LEU A 53 -17.06 -16.01 -2.13
CA LEU A 53 -16.70 -16.06 -3.55
C LEU A 53 -16.81 -14.66 -4.15
N LEU A 54 -15.93 -14.37 -5.11
CA LEU A 54 -16.12 -13.29 -6.07
C LEU A 54 -16.86 -13.84 -7.28
N VAL A 55 -18.03 -13.27 -7.58
CA VAL A 55 -18.86 -13.64 -8.74
C VAL A 55 -18.88 -12.45 -9.70
N MET A 56 -18.34 -12.65 -10.90
CA MET A 56 -18.23 -11.62 -11.92
C MET A 56 -19.40 -11.72 -12.88
N LEU A 57 -20.20 -10.65 -12.96
CA LEU A 57 -21.31 -10.54 -13.90
C LEU A 57 -20.97 -9.52 -14.98
N ARG A 58 -21.34 -9.82 -16.23
CA ARG A 58 -21.17 -8.89 -17.35
C ARG A 58 -22.02 -7.64 -17.16
N LEU A 59 -21.44 -6.49 -17.43
CA LEU A 59 -22.22 -5.28 -17.58
C LEU A 59 -23.13 -5.44 -18.82
N PRO A 60 -24.40 -5.02 -18.74
CA PRO A 60 -25.24 -4.95 -19.93
C PRO A 60 -24.57 -4.07 -20.99
N ALA A 61 -24.71 -4.44 -22.26
CA ALA A 61 -24.25 -3.58 -23.33
C ALA A 61 -24.86 -2.18 -23.17
N THR A 62 -24.03 -1.15 -23.24
CA THR A 62 -24.49 0.23 -23.17
C THR A 62 -25.40 0.50 -24.34
N HIS A 63 -26.69 0.62 -24.10
CA HIS A 63 -27.61 1.12 -25.13
C HIS A 63 -27.27 2.60 -25.33
N PHE A 64 -26.78 2.91 -26.53
CA PHE A 64 -26.52 4.28 -26.95
C PHE A 64 -27.82 5.07 -26.85
N ARG A 65 -27.93 6.01 -25.93
CA ARG A 65 -28.98 7.03 -25.90
C ARG A 65 -28.38 8.31 -26.49
N PRO A 66 -28.86 8.79 -27.62
CA PRO A 66 -28.33 9.98 -28.30
C PRO A 66 -28.30 11.23 -27.43
N ASP A 67 -29.14 11.30 -26.38
CA ASP A 67 -29.40 12.47 -25.57
C ASP A 67 -28.60 12.49 -24.25
N ALA A 68 -27.76 11.49 -24.00
CA ALA A 68 -26.92 11.46 -22.80
C ALA A 68 -25.72 12.39 -23.03
N SER A 69 -25.74 13.58 -22.42
CA SER A 69 -24.61 14.49 -22.41
C SER A 69 -23.37 13.79 -21.82
N TYR A 70 -22.25 13.88 -22.48
CA TYR A 70 -20.94 13.33 -22.11
C TYR A 70 -20.33 14.05 -20.86
N GLY A 71 -21.05 14.09 -19.75
CA GLY A 71 -20.59 14.59 -18.48
C GLY A 71 -20.23 13.41 -17.57
N GLY A 72 -18.98 12.97 -17.61
CA GLY A 72 -18.46 11.78 -16.97
C GLY A 72 -18.69 11.67 -15.46
N ARG A 73 -19.80 11.10 -15.05
CA ARG A 73 -19.94 10.32 -13.82
C ARG A 73 -20.86 9.16 -14.13
N TYR A 74 -20.27 8.01 -14.42
CA TYR A 74 -20.98 6.76 -14.59
C TYR A 74 -21.41 6.19 -13.23
N ILE A 75 -22.34 6.85 -12.57
CA ILE A 75 -23.14 6.26 -11.51
C ILE A 75 -24.58 6.46 -11.92
N ASP A 76 -25.03 5.57 -12.82
CA ASP A 76 -26.46 5.36 -13.00
C ASP A 76 -26.96 4.55 -11.80
N ASP A 77 -27.37 5.25 -10.74
CA ASP A 77 -27.83 4.64 -9.48
C ASP A 77 -29.01 3.70 -9.74
N SER A 78 -29.86 4.00 -10.71
CA SER A 78 -31.01 3.14 -11.09
C SER A 78 -30.54 1.86 -11.77
N GLY A 79 -29.56 1.96 -12.65
CA GLY A 79 -28.93 0.81 -13.29
C GLY A 79 -28.19 -0.08 -12.29
N ARG A 80 -27.45 0.52 -11.35
CA ARG A 80 -26.75 -0.21 -10.28
C ARG A 80 -27.74 -0.97 -9.39
N ALA A 81 -28.82 -0.33 -8.94
CA ALA A 81 -29.85 -0.98 -8.13
C ALA A 81 -30.52 -2.15 -8.86
N SER A 82 -30.73 -2.03 -10.18
CA SER A 82 -31.27 -3.13 -11.02
C SER A 82 -30.29 -4.29 -11.13
N ARG A 83 -28.99 -4.00 -11.34
CA ARG A 83 -27.94 -5.03 -11.41
C ARG A 83 -27.77 -5.74 -10.07
N ARG A 84 -27.80 -5.00 -8.95
CA ARG A 84 -27.75 -5.57 -7.60
C ARG A 84 -28.91 -6.51 -7.33
N ARG A 85 -30.17 -6.13 -7.66
CA ARG A 85 -31.35 -7.05 -7.54
C ARG A 85 -31.18 -8.33 -8.35
N ARG A 86 -30.57 -8.24 -9.53
CA ARG A 86 -30.28 -9.43 -10.36
C ARG A 86 -29.24 -10.32 -9.70
N ALA A 87 -28.19 -9.74 -9.11
CA ALA A 87 -27.19 -10.49 -8.35
C ALA A 87 -27.78 -11.13 -7.08
N GLU A 88 -28.71 -10.46 -6.39
CA GLU A 88 -29.45 -11.02 -5.26
C GLU A 88 -30.34 -12.21 -5.66
N GLU A 89 -30.98 -12.12 -6.84
CA GLU A 89 -31.76 -13.24 -7.40
C GLU A 89 -30.86 -14.42 -7.74
N LEU A 90 -29.73 -14.19 -8.42
CA LEU A 90 -28.72 -15.20 -8.71
C LEU A 90 -28.21 -15.87 -7.44
N ALA A 91 -27.88 -15.08 -6.43
CA ALA A 91 -27.44 -15.61 -5.13
C ALA A 91 -28.46 -16.56 -4.52
N ARG A 92 -29.77 -16.16 -4.48
CA ARG A 92 -30.84 -17.02 -3.95
C ARG A 92 -30.99 -18.33 -4.74
N GLN A 93 -30.89 -18.27 -6.07
CA GLN A 93 -31.01 -19.47 -6.94
C GLN A 93 -29.90 -20.48 -6.68
N HIS A 94 -28.72 -20.03 -6.30
CA HIS A 94 -27.56 -20.86 -6.02
C HIS A 94 -27.33 -21.11 -4.50
N GLY A 95 -28.27 -20.74 -3.62
CA GLY A 95 -28.12 -20.91 -2.18
C GLY A 95 -27.07 -20.03 -1.53
N LEU A 96 -26.75 -18.90 -2.15
CA LEU A 96 -25.74 -17.95 -1.71
C LEU A 96 -26.37 -16.70 -1.08
N THR A 97 -25.57 -15.95 -0.34
CA THR A 97 -25.97 -14.65 0.22
C THR A 97 -25.07 -13.55 -0.33
N LEU A 98 -25.66 -12.53 -0.95
CA LEU A 98 -24.91 -11.35 -1.39
C LEU A 98 -24.42 -10.56 -0.18
N VAL A 99 -23.11 -10.30 -0.11
CA VAL A 99 -22.43 -9.60 0.99
C VAL A 99 -22.05 -8.18 0.59
N ASP A 100 -21.41 -8.03 -0.58
CA ASP A 100 -20.91 -6.73 -1.06
C ASP A 100 -20.88 -6.69 -2.59
N ASP A 101 -20.74 -5.51 -3.18
CA ASP A 101 -20.63 -5.34 -4.63
C ASP A 101 -19.70 -4.18 -5.00
N TRP A 102 -19.02 -4.33 -6.12
CA TRP A 102 -18.18 -3.27 -6.66
C TRP A 102 -18.16 -3.30 -8.20
N PRO A 103 -18.52 -2.18 -8.86
CA PRO A 103 -18.43 -2.11 -10.32
C PRO A 103 -16.96 -2.00 -10.76
N MET A 104 -16.59 -2.78 -11.77
CA MET A 104 -15.25 -2.76 -12.38
C MET A 104 -15.35 -2.41 -13.87
N PRO A 105 -15.66 -1.16 -14.21
CA PRO A 105 -15.90 -0.72 -15.58
C PRO A 105 -14.67 -0.90 -16.48
N VAL A 106 -13.47 -0.91 -15.93
CA VAL A 106 -12.23 -1.18 -16.71
C VAL A 106 -12.20 -2.58 -17.30
N LEU A 107 -12.92 -3.53 -16.68
CA LEU A 107 -13.07 -4.90 -17.15
C LEU A 107 -14.43 -5.15 -17.85
N GLY A 108 -15.33 -4.16 -17.87
CA GLY A 108 -16.69 -4.33 -18.36
C GLY A 108 -17.55 -5.26 -17.50
N LEU A 109 -17.30 -5.30 -16.19
CA LEU A 109 -17.89 -6.25 -15.24
C LEU A 109 -18.37 -5.54 -13.98
N ASP A 110 -19.31 -6.19 -13.27
CA ASP A 110 -19.57 -5.96 -11.86
C ASP A 110 -19.05 -7.14 -11.05
N CYS A 111 -18.39 -6.86 -9.93
CA CYS A 111 -17.90 -7.85 -8.98
C CYS A 111 -18.85 -7.91 -7.78
N TYR A 112 -19.31 -9.10 -7.44
CA TYR A 112 -20.17 -9.38 -6.29
C TYR A 112 -19.48 -10.33 -5.32
N VAL A 113 -19.47 -9.98 -4.05
CA VAL A 113 -19.01 -10.87 -2.97
C VAL A 113 -20.22 -11.66 -2.48
N MET A 114 -20.20 -12.98 -2.62
CA MET A 114 -21.25 -13.87 -2.20
C MET A 114 -20.73 -14.88 -1.19
N ARG A 115 -21.47 -15.06 -0.09
CA ARG A 115 -21.17 -16.05 0.93
C ARG A 115 -21.91 -17.33 0.64
N TYR A 116 -21.23 -18.47 0.83
CA TYR A 116 -21.78 -19.80 0.71
C TYR A 116 -21.86 -20.51 2.07
N PRO A 117 -22.75 -21.52 2.24
CA PRO A 117 -22.87 -22.29 3.47
C PRO A 117 -21.62 -23.10 3.78
N ASP A 118 -21.25 -23.21 5.05
CA ASP A 118 -20.03 -23.88 5.56
C ASP A 118 -19.88 -25.36 5.12
N GLN A 119 -20.97 -26.00 4.76
CA GLN A 119 -21.00 -27.42 4.36
C GLN A 119 -20.85 -27.64 2.85
N GLU A 120 -20.78 -26.60 2.07
CA GLU A 120 -20.67 -26.67 0.60
C GLU A 120 -19.21 -26.50 0.14
N SER A 121 -18.83 -27.27 -0.89
CA SER A 121 -17.53 -27.10 -1.53
C SER A 121 -17.53 -25.89 -2.47
N PRO A 122 -16.56 -24.97 -2.34
CA PRO A 122 -16.45 -23.80 -3.24
C PRO A 122 -16.30 -24.22 -4.70
N GLU A 123 -15.58 -25.30 -4.98
CA GLU A 123 -15.38 -25.79 -6.36
C GLU A 123 -16.71 -26.21 -7.01
N ARG A 124 -17.58 -26.86 -6.24
CA ARG A 124 -18.91 -27.30 -6.71
C ARG A 124 -19.82 -26.11 -6.99
N ILE A 125 -19.79 -25.11 -6.12
CA ILE A 125 -20.58 -23.89 -6.30
C ILE A 125 -20.07 -23.13 -7.52
N ILE A 126 -18.77 -22.94 -7.67
CA ILE A 126 -18.14 -22.29 -8.83
C ILE A 126 -18.51 -23.03 -10.13
N ALA A 127 -18.46 -24.37 -10.12
CA ALA A 127 -18.85 -25.16 -11.30
C ALA A 127 -20.34 -25.01 -11.65
N ASN A 128 -21.20 -24.81 -10.66
CA ASN A 128 -22.62 -24.54 -10.88
C ASN A 128 -22.85 -23.11 -11.41
N LEU A 129 -22.21 -22.11 -10.80
CA LEU A 129 -22.25 -20.72 -11.24
C LEU A 129 -21.73 -20.55 -12.68
N ALA A 130 -20.70 -21.30 -13.07
CA ALA A 130 -20.13 -21.25 -14.42
C ALA A 130 -21.10 -21.71 -15.52
N ARG A 131 -22.21 -22.35 -15.17
CA ARG A 131 -23.28 -22.74 -16.12
C ARG A 131 -24.31 -21.64 -16.33
N ASP A 132 -24.35 -20.64 -15.48
CA ASP A 132 -25.27 -19.52 -15.63
C ASP A 132 -24.70 -18.52 -16.66
N PRO A 133 -25.51 -18.20 -17.71
CA PRO A 133 -25.05 -17.33 -18.80
C PRO A 133 -24.74 -15.88 -18.36
N GLN A 134 -25.20 -15.45 -17.17
CA GLN A 134 -24.94 -14.14 -16.63
C GLN A 134 -23.56 -14.07 -15.97
N VAL A 135 -23.02 -15.22 -15.55
CA VAL A 135 -21.75 -15.33 -14.85
C VAL A 135 -20.60 -15.38 -15.86
N GLU A 136 -19.71 -14.43 -15.80
CA GLU A 136 -18.47 -14.45 -16.59
C GLU A 136 -17.45 -15.44 -16.01
N TRP A 137 -17.26 -15.39 -14.70
CA TRP A 137 -16.59 -16.41 -13.88
C TRP A 137 -16.89 -16.18 -12.40
N ALA A 138 -16.60 -17.17 -11.58
CA ALA A 138 -16.54 -17.07 -10.13
C ALA A 138 -15.22 -17.62 -9.63
N GLN A 139 -14.73 -17.10 -8.48
CA GLN A 139 -13.51 -17.54 -7.83
C GLN A 139 -13.59 -17.34 -6.31
N PRO A 140 -12.82 -18.05 -5.49
CA PRO A 140 -12.69 -17.77 -4.06
C PRO A 140 -12.11 -16.36 -3.83
N VAL A 141 -12.44 -15.74 -2.69
CA VAL A 141 -11.71 -14.58 -2.20
C VAL A 141 -10.38 -15.06 -1.64
N ALA A 142 -9.27 -14.70 -2.28
CA ALA A 142 -7.93 -15.06 -1.83
C ALA A 142 -7.39 -14.04 -0.83
N SER A 143 -6.55 -14.48 0.10
CA SER A 143 -5.82 -13.63 1.06
C SER A 143 -4.38 -13.40 0.61
N PHE A 144 -3.85 -12.22 0.91
CA PHE A 144 -2.49 -11.78 0.57
C PHE A 144 -1.82 -11.19 1.79
N ASP A 145 -0.51 -11.37 1.90
CA ASP A 145 0.28 -10.88 3.03
C ASP A 145 1.27 -9.80 2.58
N GLY A 146 1.44 -8.77 3.41
CA GLY A 146 2.50 -7.77 3.25
C GLY A 146 3.86 -8.37 3.59
N MET A 147 4.88 -8.06 2.78
CA MET A 147 6.20 -8.70 2.85
C MET A 147 7.18 -7.91 3.71
N ALA A 148 6.90 -7.79 5.00
CA ALA A 148 7.73 -7.05 5.95
C ALA A 148 7.87 -7.71 7.31
N SER A 149 9.01 -7.47 7.95
CA SER A 149 9.24 -7.80 9.35
C SER A 149 10.19 -6.78 9.99
N ALA A 150 9.77 -6.04 11.02
CA ALA A 150 10.51 -5.58 12.19
C ALA A 150 9.74 -4.54 13.03
N PRO A 151 10.00 -4.43 14.34
CA PRO A 151 9.40 -3.44 15.23
C PRO A 151 10.04 -2.05 15.08
N PRO A 152 9.32 -0.96 15.42
CA PRO A 152 9.80 0.41 15.30
C PRO A 152 10.88 0.77 16.33
N ALA A 153 11.89 1.54 15.89
CA ALA A 153 12.89 2.20 16.74
C ALA A 153 12.50 3.65 17.05
N PRO A 154 13.03 4.29 18.12
CA PRO A 154 12.66 5.64 18.53
C PRO A 154 13.13 6.74 17.59
N ALA A 155 12.42 7.89 17.60
CA ALA A 155 12.60 9.04 16.72
C ALA A 155 13.83 9.90 17.02
N THR A 156 14.38 10.55 15.97
CA THR A 156 15.42 11.58 16.01
C THR A 156 15.01 12.82 15.22
N GLU A 157 15.57 14.01 15.53
CA GLU A 157 15.23 15.28 14.88
C GLU A 157 16.04 15.56 13.60
N GLY A 158 15.41 16.24 12.60
CA GLY A 158 16.00 16.62 11.30
C GLY A 158 16.04 15.47 10.30
N ASP A 159 16.57 15.68 9.06
CA ASP A 159 16.83 14.57 8.11
C ASP A 159 18.01 13.71 8.62
N ALA A 160 18.03 13.45 9.90
CA ALA A 160 19.11 12.82 10.63
C ALA A 160 19.38 11.38 10.17
N LEU A 161 18.36 10.73 9.60
CA LEU A 161 18.48 9.37 9.08
C LEU A 161 18.92 9.32 7.61
N TYR A 162 18.92 10.46 6.89
CA TYR A 162 19.35 10.50 5.49
C TYR A 162 20.77 9.91 5.26
N PRO A 163 21.80 10.20 6.09
CA PRO A 163 23.14 9.66 5.89
C PRO A 163 23.22 8.13 5.99
N VAL A 164 22.24 7.48 6.64
CA VAL A 164 22.19 6.01 6.76
C VAL A 164 21.20 5.38 5.80
N GLN A 165 20.44 6.16 5.03
CA GLN A 165 19.56 5.64 3.99
C GLN A 165 20.37 5.00 2.85
N PRO A 166 20.10 3.73 2.47
CA PRO A 166 20.78 3.10 1.35
C PRO A 166 20.55 3.85 0.01
N ALA A 167 19.38 4.44 -0.19
CA ALA A 167 19.11 5.28 -1.37
C ALA A 167 20.04 6.51 -1.42
N GLY A 168 20.36 7.12 -0.29
CA GLY A 168 21.35 8.20 -0.21
C GLY A 168 22.77 7.70 -0.51
N ARG A 169 23.16 6.57 0.11
CA ARG A 169 24.54 6.06 0.08
C ARG A 169 24.92 5.36 -1.22
N TYR A 170 24.01 4.59 -1.80
CA TYR A 170 24.29 3.72 -2.96
C TYR A 170 23.65 4.21 -4.25
N TRP A 171 22.50 4.87 -4.15
CA TRP A 171 21.79 5.41 -5.32
C TRP A 171 22.06 6.89 -5.55
N HIS A 172 22.72 7.57 -4.59
CA HIS A 172 23.07 8.99 -4.66
C HIS A 172 21.86 9.88 -4.97
N VAL A 173 20.70 9.58 -4.35
CA VAL A 173 19.42 10.23 -4.70
C VAL A 173 19.47 11.76 -4.57
N ALA A 174 20.29 12.34 -3.67
CA ALA A 174 20.46 13.79 -3.58
C ALA A 174 21.07 14.39 -4.84
N GLU A 175 21.95 13.67 -5.53
CA GLU A 175 22.51 14.10 -6.80
C GLU A 175 21.48 13.96 -7.90
N LEU A 176 20.72 12.84 -7.92
CA LEU A 176 19.62 12.63 -8.86
C LEU A 176 18.51 13.67 -8.73
N HIS A 177 18.26 14.16 -7.50
CA HIS A 177 17.22 15.18 -7.25
C HIS A 177 17.52 16.54 -7.88
N ARG A 178 18.74 16.77 -8.36
CA ARG A 178 19.07 17.96 -9.19
C ARG A 178 18.46 17.86 -10.59
N GLU A 179 18.25 16.64 -11.07
CA GLU A 179 17.73 16.33 -12.40
C GLU A 179 16.23 16.00 -12.38
N THR A 180 15.81 15.21 -11.40
CA THR A 180 14.44 14.68 -11.31
C THR A 180 14.05 14.37 -9.87
N THR A 181 12.82 14.68 -9.48
CA THR A 181 12.29 14.49 -8.13
C THR A 181 10.98 13.70 -8.13
N GLY A 182 10.57 13.16 -9.30
CA GLY A 182 9.27 12.52 -9.48
C GLY A 182 8.10 13.52 -9.51
N ARG A 183 8.38 14.80 -9.78
CA ARG A 183 7.38 15.88 -9.73
C ARG A 183 6.14 15.54 -10.54
N ASP A 184 4.98 15.65 -9.86
CA ASP A 184 3.64 15.45 -10.42
C ASP A 184 3.35 14.02 -10.93
N ILE A 185 4.27 13.08 -10.72
CA ILE A 185 4.02 11.68 -11.02
C ILE A 185 3.14 11.06 -9.92
N LYS A 186 2.02 10.47 -10.32
CA LYS A 186 1.09 9.79 -9.42
C LYS A 186 1.54 8.36 -9.15
N VAL A 187 1.88 8.07 -7.90
CA VAL A 187 2.26 6.73 -7.44
C VAL A 187 1.15 6.19 -6.55
N ALA A 188 0.47 5.15 -6.99
CA ALA A 188 -0.51 4.45 -6.17
C ALA A 188 0.19 3.46 -5.24
N VAL A 189 0.09 3.71 -3.94
CA VAL A 189 0.52 2.81 -2.87
C VAL A 189 -0.70 1.99 -2.45
N ILE A 190 -0.82 0.77 -2.97
CA ILE A 190 -1.89 -0.16 -2.64
C ILE A 190 -1.40 -1.05 -1.51
N ASP A 191 -1.80 -0.70 -0.28
CA ASP A 191 -1.19 -1.20 0.94
C ASP A 191 -2.16 -1.08 2.13
N SER A 192 -1.66 -1.18 3.35
CA SER A 192 -2.36 -0.76 4.56
C SER A 192 -2.43 0.76 4.67
N GLY A 193 -3.06 1.27 5.72
CA GLY A 193 -3.26 2.72 5.91
C GLY A 193 -1.96 3.50 6.06
N ILE A 194 -1.94 4.72 5.53
CA ILE A 194 -0.79 5.63 5.57
C ILE A 194 -1.08 6.75 6.58
N ASP A 195 -0.11 7.04 7.45
CA ASP A 195 -0.13 8.23 8.32
C ASP A 195 0.11 9.50 7.48
N ALA A 196 -0.97 10.09 6.98
CA ALA A 196 -0.93 11.33 6.20
C ALA A 196 -0.50 12.55 7.02
N SER A 197 -0.53 12.44 8.36
CA SER A 197 -0.13 13.50 9.30
C SER A 197 1.36 13.46 9.65
N HIS A 198 2.07 12.38 9.27
CA HIS A 198 3.51 12.26 9.52
C HIS A 198 4.27 13.45 8.92
N PRO A 199 5.22 14.09 9.63
CA PRO A 199 5.95 15.27 9.14
C PRO A 199 6.50 15.10 7.73
N ASP A 200 7.16 13.97 7.44
CA ASP A 200 7.76 13.69 6.13
C ASP A 200 6.72 13.35 5.05
N LEU A 201 5.47 13.04 5.41
CA LEU A 201 4.41 12.70 4.47
C LEU A 201 3.32 13.77 4.33
N SER A 202 3.36 14.79 5.17
CA SER A 202 2.38 15.88 5.14
C SER A 202 2.36 16.58 3.78
N GLY A 203 1.19 16.59 3.12
CA GLY A 203 1.00 17.16 1.79
C GLY A 203 1.49 16.28 0.61
N GLN A 204 2.00 15.06 0.87
CA GLN A 204 2.42 14.14 -0.18
C GLN A 204 1.25 13.33 -0.75
N LEU A 205 0.20 13.07 0.04
CA LEU A 205 -0.96 12.31 -0.39
C LEU A 205 -1.93 13.20 -1.17
N ALA A 206 -2.04 12.99 -2.48
CA ALA A 206 -3.08 13.58 -3.32
C ALA A 206 -4.44 12.88 -3.12
N VAL A 207 -4.41 11.61 -2.73
CA VAL A 207 -5.58 10.78 -2.41
C VAL A 207 -5.23 9.94 -1.18
N ASN A 208 -6.20 9.79 -0.26
CA ASN A 208 -6.13 8.82 0.83
C ASN A 208 -7.50 8.13 0.92
N ALA A 209 -7.62 6.94 0.34
CA ALA A 209 -8.88 6.22 0.18
C ALA A 209 -8.83 4.84 0.87
N ASN A 210 -9.97 4.46 1.48
CA ASN A 210 -10.10 3.22 2.23
C ASN A 210 -11.06 2.26 1.51
N PHE A 211 -10.54 1.15 1.00
CA PHE A 211 -11.29 0.10 0.29
C PHE A 211 -11.59 -1.11 1.17
N VAL A 212 -11.15 -1.13 2.43
CA VAL A 212 -11.40 -2.22 3.38
C VAL A 212 -12.81 -2.09 3.94
N ASP A 213 -13.09 -0.97 4.60
CA ASP A 213 -14.37 -0.73 5.30
C ASP A 213 -15.05 0.59 4.91
N GLY A 214 -14.44 1.40 4.05
CA GLY A 214 -14.99 2.67 3.58
C GLY A 214 -14.97 3.81 4.62
N GLY A 215 -14.43 3.55 5.81
CA GLY A 215 -14.29 4.54 6.88
C GLY A 215 -13.07 5.45 6.71
N ALA A 216 -12.68 6.12 7.79
CA ALA A 216 -11.42 6.87 7.84
C ALA A 216 -10.23 5.91 7.63
N THR A 217 -9.17 6.40 7.00
CA THR A 217 -7.95 5.61 6.80
C THR A 217 -7.11 5.66 8.08
N PRO A 218 -6.93 4.54 8.81
CA PRO A 218 -6.06 4.50 9.98
C PRO A 218 -4.59 4.63 9.57
N ALA A 219 -3.75 5.10 10.50
CA ALA A 219 -2.31 5.08 10.35
C ALA A 219 -1.78 3.68 10.72
N GLU A 220 -1.27 2.95 9.73
CA GLU A 220 -0.76 1.59 9.88
C GLU A 220 0.72 1.52 9.47
N ASN A 221 1.47 0.58 10.04
CA ASN A 221 2.94 0.59 9.95
C ASN A 221 3.44 0.39 8.51
N HIS A 222 2.96 -0.65 7.83
CA HIS A 222 3.52 -1.08 6.55
C HIS A 222 3.30 -0.03 5.45
N GLY A 223 2.07 0.41 5.24
CA GLY A 223 1.76 1.42 4.22
C GLY A 223 2.44 2.77 4.50
N THR A 224 2.54 3.17 5.79
CA THR A 224 3.28 4.38 6.18
C THR A 224 4.76 4.26 5.82
N ALA A 225 5.38 3.12 6.12
CA ALA A 225 6.79 2.86 5.80
C ALA A 225 7.07 2.87 4.28
N VAL A 226 6.23 2.20 3.51
CA VAL A 226 6.31 2.16 2.04
C VAL A 226 6.17 3.57 1.45
N ALA A 227 5.21 4.35 1.92
CA ALA A 227 4.98 5.73 1.47
C ALA A 227 6.20 6.63 1.72
N GLY A 228 6.84 6.50 2.89
CA GLY A 228 8.04 7.25 3.25
C GLY A 228 9.22 6.96 2.32
N ILE A 229 9.49 5.68 2.03
CA ILE A 229 10.57 5.30 1.11
C ILE A 229 10.33 5.89 -0.29
N ILE A 230 9.08 5.88 -0.77
CA ILE A 230 8.75 6.40 -2.09
C ILE A 230 8.89 7.92 -2.13
N ALA A 231 8.27 8.65 -1.17
CA ALA A 231 8.04 10.08 -1.35
C ALA A 231 8.12 10.93 -0.08
N ALA A 232 8.89 10.53 0.94
CA ALA A 232 9.15 11.40 2.08
C ALA A 232 9.75 12.72 1.61
N ARG A 233 9.27 13.84 2.16
CA ARG A 233 9.73 15.19 1.82
C ARG A 233 11.09 15.47 2.42
N ALA A 234 11.98 16.04 1.64
CA ALA A 234 13.28 16.51 2.14
C ALA A 234 13.10 17.71 3.09
N GLY A 235 13.89 17.74 4.15
CA GLY A 235 13.99 18.87 5.09
C GLY A 235 12.92 18.92 6.17
N ASN A 236 12.14 17.85 6.37
CA ASN A 236 11.03 17.81 7.33
C ASN A 236 11.26 16.92 8.55
N GLY A 237 12.38 16.27 8.66
CA GLY A 237 12.62 15.64 9.92
C GLY A 237 13.48 14.37 9.93
N GLY A 238 13.28 13.37 9.11
CA GLY A 238 14.00 12.13 9.31
C GLY A 238 14.64 11.55 8.07
N ILE A 239 13.87 11.39 7.02
CA ILE A 239 14.29 10.71 5.79
C ILE A 239 13.94 11.53 4.55
N VAL A 240 14.56 11.14 3.44
CA VAL A 240 14.20 11.65 2.10
C VAL A 240 13.75 10.50 1.24
N GLY A 241 12.57 10.60 0.65
CA GLY A 241 12.04 9.61 -0.29
C GLY A 241 12.84 9.60 -1.60
N VAL A 242 12.77 8.49 -2.33
CA VAL A 242 13.41 8.36 -3.64
C VAL A 242 12.84 9.39 -4.64
N ALA A 243 11.55 9.65 -4.58
CA ALA A 243 10.85 10.63 -5.43
C ALA A 243 10.07 11.64 -4.56
N PRO A 244 10.76 12.62 -3.92
CA PRO A 244 10.19 13.44 -2.85
C PRO A 244 9.13 14.45 -3.33
N GLN A 245 8.91 14.60 -4.64
CA GLN A 245 7.85 15.43 -5.22
C GLN A 245 6.79 14.62 -5.98
N ALA A 246 6.84 13.29 -5.90
CA ALA A 246 5.76 12.45 -6.41
C ALA A 246 4.46 12.68 -5.63
N LYS A 247 3.33 12.46 -6.28
CA LYS A 247 1.99 12.55 -5.68
C LYS A 247 1.50 11.15 -5.30
N LEU A 248 1.43 10.87 -4.01
CA LEU A 248 0.97 9.59 -3.53
C LEU A 248 -0.55 9.48 -3.61
N MET A 249 -1.02 8.35 -4.09
CA MET A 249 -2.38 7.87 -3.92
C MET A 249 -2.32 6.75 -2.88
N GLY A 250 -2.61 7.06 -1.61
CA GLY A 250 -2.71 6.09 -0.53
C GLY A 250 -4.04 5.33 -0.67
N LEU A 251 -3.97 4.07 -1.07
CA LEU A 251 -5.13 3.22 -1.34
C LEU A 251 -5.12 2.04 -0.36
N ARG A 252 -5.79 2.24 0.79
CA ARG A 252 -5.88 1.20 1.81
C ARG A 252 -6.72 0.04 1.30
N ALA A 253 -6.06 -1.03 0.88
CA ALA A 253 -6.65 -2.30 0.47
C ALA A 253 -6.29 -3.44 1.42
N CYS A 254 -5.35 -3.20 2.30
CA CYS A 254 -4.86 -4.11 3.32
C CYS A 254 -5.12 -3.52 4.71
N TRP A 255 -4.99 -4.36 5.74
CA TRP A 255 -5.13 -3.95 7.13
C TRP A 255 -4.07 -4.61 8.00
N GLN A 256 -3.69 -3.93 9.06
CA GLN A 256 -2.74 -4.43 10.03
C GLN A 256 -3.44 -5.36 11.01
N GLN A 257 -2.89 -6.56 11.22
CA GLN A 257 -3.32 -7.51 12.22
C GLN A 257 -2.78 -7.13 13.61
N PRO A 258 -3.31 -7.73 14.71
CA PRO A 258 -2.78 -7.48 16.06
C PRO A 258 -1.30 -7.85 16.24
N ASP A 259 -0.79 -8.81 15.49
CA ASP A 259 0.62 -9.22 15.44
C ASP A 259 1.49 -8.34 14.51
N LEU A 260 0.94 -7.23 14.03
CA LEU A 260 1.51 -6.27 13.09
C LEU A 260 1.68 -6.80 11.66
N ALA A 261 1.29 -8.03 11.36
CA ALA A 261 1.24 -8.53 9.99
C ALA A 261 0.22 -7.73 9.15
N THR A 262 0.54 -7.52 7.89
CA THR A 262 -0.36 -6.84 6.95
C THR A 262 -1.07 -7.86 6.10
N ARG A 263 -2.40 -7.82 6.07
CA ARG A 263 -3.25 -8.70 5.26
C ARG A 263 -4.12 -7.94 4.30
N CYS A 264 -4.38 -8.56 3.16
CA CYS A 264 -5.25 -8.06 2.10
C CYS A 264 -6.11 -9.21 1.57
N ASN A 265 -7.09 -8.88 0.74
CA ASN A 265 -7.83 -9.88 -0.01
C ASN A 265 -8.09 -9.44 -1.47
N SER A 266 -8.49 -10.38 -2.32
CA SER A 266 -8.73 -10.14 -3.74
C SER A 266 -9.71 -9.00 -4.00
N PHE A 267 -10.75 -8.88 -3.17
CA PHE A 267 -11.80 -7.90 -3.38
C PHE A 267 -11.31 -6.47 -3.10
N THR A 268 -10.65 -6.26 -1.96
CA THR A 268 -10.14 -4.93 -1.58
C THR A 268 -9.00 -4.49 -2.50
N LEU A 269 -8.10 -5.43 -2.88
CA LEU A 269 -7.05 -5.19 -3.87
C LEU A 269 -7.64 -4.85 -5.24
N GLY A 270 -8.65 -5.60 -5.70
CA GLY A 270 -9.32 -5.35 -6.96
C GLY A 270 -9.95 -3.96 -7.02
N LYS A 271 -10.61 -3.53 -5.93
CA LYS A 271 -11.16 -2.16 -5.81
C LYS A 271 -10.07 -1.10 -5.94
N ALA A 272 -8.96 -1.27 -5.22
CA ALA A 272 -7.86 -0.31 -5.20
C ALA A 272 -7.13 -0.23 -6.54
N ILE A 273 -6.84 -1.36 -7.19
CA ILE A 273 -6.20 -1.39 -8.51
C ILE A 273 -7.11 -0.73 -9.56
N ASN A 274 -8.41 -1.10 -9.58
CA ASN A 274 -9.39 -0.46 -10.47
C ASN A 274 -9.44 1.06 -10.25
N TYR A 275 -9.45 1.51 -8.99
CA TYR A 275 -9.42 2.93 -8.65
C TYR A 275 -8.14 3.62 -9.15
N ALA A 276 -6.96 3.02 -8.93
CA ALA A 276 -5.68 3.55 -9.39
C ALA A 276 -5.67 3.76 -10.91
N ILE A 277 -6.16 2.77 -11.67
CA ILE A 277 -6.25 2.82 -13.14
C ILE A 277 -7.17 3.96 -13.59
N LEU A 278 -8.35 4.10 -12.97
CA LEU A 278 -9.35 5.11 -13.34
C LEU A 278 -8.92 6.54 -12.98
N ASN A 279 -8.08 6.70 -11.95
CA ASN A 279 -7.65 8.00 -11.46
C ASN A 279 -6.24 8.41 -11.95
N GLY A 280 -5.73 7.68 -12.94
CA GLY A 280 -4.53 8.06 -13.68
C GLY A 280 -3.24 7.89 -12.89
N ALA A 281 -3.12 6.81 -12.11
CA ALA A 281 -1.83 6.38 -11.57
C ALA A 281 -0.86 6.11 -12.73
N GLN A 282 0.39 6.50 -12.56
CA GLN A 282 1.47 6.25 -13.52
C GLN A 282 2.37 5.11 -13.02
N VAL A 283 2.40 4.93 -11.70
CA VAL A 283 3.08 3.81 -11.04
C VAL A 283 2.11 3.19 -10.03
N ILE A 284 2.06 1.88 -9.96
CA ILE A 284 1.36 1.10 -8.93
C ILE A 284 2.40 0.30 -8.15
N ASN A 285 2.45 0.49 -6.83
CA ASN A 285 3.26 -0.28 -5.90
C ASN A 285 2.39 -1.33 -5.20
N LEU A 286 2.80 -2.59 -5.30
CA LEU A 286 2.19 -3.76 -4.65
C LEU A 286 3.25 -4.46 -3.78
N SER A 287 3.39 -3.97 -2.54
CA SER A 287 4.34 -4.50 -1.55
C SER A 287 3.78 -5.71 -0.79
N LEU A 288 3.25 -6.68 -1.53
CA LEU A 288 2.54 -7.85 -1.02
C LEU A 288 2.82 -9.10 -1.89
N ALA A 289 2.48 -10.27 -1.36
CA ALA A 289 2.50 -11.50 -2.12
C ALA A 289 1.30 -12.40 -1.73
N GLY A 290 0.90 -13.26 -2.67
CA GLY A 290 -0.19 -14.20 -2.44
C GLY A 290 -0.36 -15.18 -3.59
N PRO A 291 -1.43 -15.98 -3.55
CA PRO A 291 -1.72 -16.95 -4.60
C PRO A 291 -2.10 -16.27 -5.92
N PRO A 292 -2.06 -17.02 -7.04
CA PRO A 292 -2.60 -16.55 -8.30
C PRO A 292 -4.07 -16.13 -8.18
N ASP A 293 -4.44 -15.00 -8.78
CA ASP A 293 -5.79 -14.45 -8.72
C ASP A 293 -6.23 -13.88 -10.06
N ARG A 294 -7.23 -14.51 -10.68
CA ARG A 294 -7.68 -14.15 -12.02
C ARG A 294 -8.20 -12.72 -12.14
N LEU A 295 -8.87 -12.21 -11.11
CA LEU A 295 -9.38 -10.84 -11.13
C LEU A 295 -8.22 -9.85 -11.14
N LEU A 296 -7.26 -10.06 -10.23
CA LEU A 296 -6.12 -9.17 -10.07
C LEU A 296 -5.21 -9.24 -11.31
N ASP A 297 -4.97 -10.42 -11.88
CA ASP A 297 -4.21 -10.59 -13.12
C ASP A 297 -4.84 -9.76 -14.26
N ARG A 298 -6.15 -9.85 -14.47
CA ARG A 298 -6.84 -9.07 -15.51
C ARG A 298 -6.77 -7.56 -15.26
N LEU A 299 -6.79 -7.12 -14.01
CA LEU A 299 -6.62 -5.71 -13.69
C LEU A 299 -5.19 -5.24 -13.95
N LEU A 300 -4.20 -6.08 -13.69
CA LEU A 300 -2.80 -5.77 -14.02
C LEU A 300 -2.57 -5.73 -15.53
N ASP A 301 -3.18 -6.63 -16.31
CA ASP A 301 -3.16 -6.55 -17.77
C ASP A 301 -3.64 -5.18 -18.25
N VAL A 302 -4.80 -4.72 -17.79
CA VAL A 302 -5.33 -3.40 -18.15
C VAL A 302 -4.42 -2.26 -17.70
N ALA A 303 -3.81 -2.35 -16.51
CA ALA A 303 -2.87 -1.33 -16.02
C ALA A 303 -1.65 -1.22 -16.95
N LEU A 304 -1.05 -2.35 -17.31
CA LEU A 304 0.12 -2.44 -18.18
C LEU A 304 -0.21 -1.98 -19.62
N GLU A 305 -1.37 -2.36 -20.16
CA GLU A 305 -1.85 -1.90 -21.47
C GLU A 305 -2.06 -0.39 -21.52
N ARG A 306 -2.44 0.22 -20.40
CA ARG A 306 -2.56 1.69 -20.26
C ARG A 306 -1.24 2.40 -20.01
N GLY A 307 -0.14 1.67 -19.98
CA GLY A 307 1.20 2.23 -19.78
C GLY A 307 1.52 2.55 -18.31
N ILE A 308 0.80 1.96 -17.35
CA ILE A 308 1.08 2.12 -15.93
C ILE A 308 2.21 1.18 -15.54
N GLY A 309 3.26 1.69 -14.90
CA GLY A 309 4.35 0.87 -14.35
C GLY A 309 3.88 0.14 -13.09
N VAL A 310 3.94 -1.18 -13.06
CA VAL A 310 3.56 -1.98 -11.89
C VAL A 310 4.78 -2.60 -11.26
N VAL A 311 4.95 -2.40 -9.95
CA VAL A 311 6.05 -2.94 -9.15
C VAL A 311 5.48 -3.91 -8.13
N GLY A 312 6.03 -5.13 -8.07
CA GLY A 312 5.62 -6.18 -7.15
C GLY A 312 6.78 -6.72 -6.33
N ALA A 313 6.55 -6.93 -5.03
CA ALA A 313 7.53 -7.54 -4.15
C ALA A 313 7.60 -9.06 -4.37
N ILE A 314 8.81 -9.62 -4.32
CA ILE A 314 9.04 -11.08 -4.35
C ILE A 314 9.01 -11.61 -2.92
N ASP A 315 8.22 -12.66 -2.69
CA ASP A 315 8.33 -13.43 -1.46
C ASP A 315 9.52 -14.40 -1.54
N ALA A 316 10.58 -14.07 -0.82
CA ALA A 316 11.77 -14.92 -0.76
C ALA A 316 11.53 -16.27 -0.03
N LYS A 317 10.41 -16.42 0.68
CA LYS A 317 10.03 -17.64 1.40
C LYS A 317 9.06 -18.53 0.62
N ALA A 318 8.45 -18.01 -0.44
CA ALA A 318 7.53 -18.77 -1.27
C ALA A 318 8.28 -19.88 -2.01
N ALA A 319 7.65 -21.06 -2.09
CA ALA A 319 8.20 -22.21 -2.83
C ALA A 319 8.18 -22.02 -4.36
N GLY A 320 7.61 -20.90 -4.84
CA GLY A 320 7.48 -20.59 -6.26
C GLY A 320 7.06 -19.14 -6.50
N PRO A 321 6.90 -18.77 -7.78
CA PRO A 321 6.51 -17.40 -8.13
C PRO A 321 5.11 -17.09 -7.60
N ALA A 322 5.03 -16.07 -6.72
CA ALA A 322 3.79 -15.59 -6.13
C ALA A 322 3.30 -14.32 -6.85
N PHE A 323 1.97 -14.12 -6.87
CA PHE A 323 1.38 -12.85 -7.31
C PHE A 323 1.85 -11.71 -6.38
N PRO A 324 2.13 -10.49 -6.87
CA PRO A 324 2.03 -10.04 -8.27
C PRO A 324 3.34 -10.21 -9.07
N ALA A 325 4.43 -10.62 -8.40
CA ALA A 325 5.77 -10.68 -9.01
C ALA A 325 5.90 -11.71 -10.14
N ASN A 326 5.00 -12.71 -10.18
CA ASN A 326 4.94 -13.70 -11.26
C ASN A 326 4.17 -13.21 -12.49
N HIS A 327 3.45 -12.09 -12.41
CA HIS A 327 2.68 -11.55 -13.52
C HIS A 327 3.61 -10.93 -14.57
N ARG A 328 3.44 -11.34 -15.83
CA ARG A 328 4.25 -10.83 -16.94
C ARG A 328 4.11 -9.32 -17.10
N GLY A 329 5.22 -8.61 -17.15
CA GLY A 329 5.27 -7.15 -17.27
C GLY A 329 5.31 -6.41 -15.93
N VAL A 330 5.02 -7.08 -14.81
CA VAL A 330 5.28 -6.53 -13.47
C VAL A 330 6.78 -6.50 -13.21
N LEU A 331 7.28 -5.42 -12.65
CA LEU A 331 8.66 -5.33 -12.18
C LEU A 331 8.76 -6.08 -10.84
N ALA A 332 9.23 -7.32 -10.93
CA ALA A 332 9.45 -8.16 -9.76
C ALA A 332 10.69 -7.71 -8.99
N VAL A 333 10.54 -7.39 -7.71
CA VAL A 333 11.62 -6.80 -6.89
C VAL A 333 11.89 -7.64 -5.66
N ALA A 334 13.16 -7.97 -5.44
CA ALA A 334 13.65 -8.59 -4.23
C ALA A 334 14.59 -7.65 -3.46
N SER A 335 14.68 -7.85 -2.15
CA SER A 335 15.68 -7.20 -1.33
C SER A 335 17.08 -7.66 -1.71
N GLN A 336 18.04 -6.74 -1.83
CA GLN A 336 19.45 -7.09 -1.99
C GLN A 336 19.91 -7.94 -0.82
N PRO A 337 20.51 -9.11 -1.04
CA PRO A 337 20.99 -9.94 0.04
C PRO A 337 22.17 -9.26 0.76
N ALA A 338 22.18 -9.34 2.09
CA ALA A 338 23.33 -8.91 2.86
C ALA A 338 24.59 -9.71 2.43
N GLY A 339 25.66 -9.00 2.05
CA GLY A 339 26.93 -9.64 1.64
C GLY A 339 27.00 -10.11 0.18
N GLY A 340 26.14 -9.64 -0.71
CA GLY A 340 26.28 -9.82 -2.17
C GLY A 340 26.01 -11.24 -2.68
N LYS A 341 25.34 -12.10 -1.90
CA LYS A 341 24.86 -13.41 -2.38
C LYS A 341 23.74 -13.23 -3.40
N ALA A 342 23.68 -14.11 -4.39
CA ALA A 342 22.61 -14.08 -5.40
C ALA A 342 21.23 -14.25 -4.75
N ALA A 343 20.26 -13.40 -5.15
CA ALA A 343 18.87 -13.58 -4.78
C ALA A 343 18.28 -14.84 -5.44
N PRO A 344 17.22 -15.44 -4.87
CA PRO A 344 16.54 -16.55 -5.51
C PRO A 344 16.03 -16.13 -6.89
N ALA A 345 16.22 -17.00 -7.88
CA ALA A 345 15.73 -16.78 -9.23
C ALA A 345 14.20 -16.70 -9.22
N ALA A 346 13.63 -15.70 -9.88
CA ALA A 346 12.23 -15.76 -10.32
C ALA A 346 12.07 -17.00 -11.23
N GLY A 347 10.91 -17.67 -11.18
CA GLY A 347 10.68 -18.90 -11.93
C GLY A 347 11.01 -18.76 -13.43
N ALA A 348 11.24 -19.85 -14.11
CA ALA A 348 11.80 -19.91 -15.48
C ALA A 348 11.02 -19.13 -16.57
N GLU A 349 9.79 -18.71 -16.30
CA GLU A 349 8.95 -17.91 -17.21
C GLU A 349 8.81 -16.44 -16.80
N ALA A 350 9.27 -16.08 -15.60
CA ALA A 350 9.22 -14.71 -15.12
C ALA A 350 10.43 -13.91 -15.62
N ASP A 351 10.20 -12.63 -15.83
CA ASP A 351 11.27 -11.68 -16.12
C ASP A 351 12.30 -11.64 -14.97
N PRO A 352 13.60 -11.36 -15.24
CA PRO A 352 14.63 -11.30 -14.21
C PRO A 352 14.24 -10.34 -13.07
N ALA A 353 14.43 -10.78 -11.83
CA ALA A 353 14.14 -9.96 -10.68
C ALA A 353 15.11 -8.76 -10.56
N LEU A 354 14.56 -7.62 -10.20
CA LEU A 354 15.33 -6.43 -9.82
C LEU A 354 15.75 -6.54 -8.35
N LEU A 355 16.99 -6.21 -8.06
CA LEU A 355 17.49 -6.09 -6.68
C LEU A 355 17.61 -4.63 -6.28
N ALA A 356 16.99 -4.28 -5.17
CA ALA A 356 17.01 -2.94 -4.60
C ALA A 356 17.22 -2.99 -3.08
N PRO A 357 17.60 -1.88 -2.43
CA PRO A 357 17.76 -1.82 -0.99
C PRO A 357 16.46 -2.23 -0.27
N GLY A 358 16.56 -3.20 0.64
CA GLY A 358 15.41 -3.71 1.37
C GLY A 358 15.78 -4.26 2.75
N ASN A 359 17.00 -4.04 3.24
CA ASN A 359 17.44 -4.45 4.57
C ASN A 359 17.85 -3.22 5.39
N ASP A 360 17.41 -3.17 6.63
CA ASP A 360 17.70 -2.09 7.58
C ASP A 360 17.43 -0.69 7.02
N ILE A 361 16.25 -0.55 6.40
CA ILE A 361 15.84 0.68 5.72
C ILE A 361 15.20 1.64 6.75
N PRO A 362 15.79 2.80 7.03
CA PRO A 362 15.15 3.84 7.82
C PRO A 362 13.97 4.42 7.04
N THR A 363 12.81 4.51 7.69
CA THR A 363 11.59 4.99 7.07
C THR A 363 10.59 5.55 8.08
N THR A 364 9.49 6.13 7.60
CA THR A 364 8.39 6.69 8.41
C THR A 364 7.59 5.59 9.12
N ALA A 365 7.12 5.90 10.32
CA ALA A 365 6.25 5.06 11.13
C ALA A 365 5.09 5.90 11.70
N PRO A 366 3.92 5.30 12.00
CA PRO A 366 2.77 6.03 12.53
C PRO A 366 3.07 6.87 13.77
N GLY A 367 2.40 8.01 13.89
CA GLY A 367 2.53 8.93 15.01
C GLY A 367 3.76 9.83 14.93
N GLY A 368 4.20 10.18 13.71
CA GLY A 368 5.32 11.09 13.48
C GLY A 368 6.68 10.49 13.88
N ARG A 369 6.82 9.18 13.86
CA ARG A 369 8.03 8.44 14.23
C ARG A 369 8.75 7.89 13.01
N TRP A 370 9.98 7.45 13.20
CA TRP A 370 10.77 6.72 12.22
C TRP A 370 11.13 5.34 12.75
N SER A 371 11.34 4.40 11.85
CA SER A 371 11.73 3.02 12.21
C SER A 371 12.69 2.45 11.17
N PHE A 372 13.35 1.35 11.52
CA PHE A 372 14.12 0.55 10.57
C PHE A 372 13.30 -0.68 10.20
N VAL A 373 13.26 -0.98 8.91
CA VAL A 373 12.46 -2.08 8.37
C VAL A 373 13.26 -2.91 7.39
N SER A 374 12.88 -4.19 7.22
CA SER A 374 13.51 -5.09 6.25
C SER A 374 12.47 -5.90 5.50
N GLY A 375 12.69 -6.12 4.20
CA GLY A 375 11.82 -6.93 3.35
C GLY A 375 11.78 -6.47 1.90
N SER A 376 11.33 -7.36 1.02
CA SER A 376 11.15 -7.06 -0.42
C SER A 376 10.11 -5.97 -0.68
N SER A 377 9.16 -5.75 0.24
CA SER A 377 8.22 -4.62 0.22
C SER A 377 8.92 -3.28 0.11
N TYR A 378 9.98 -3.11 0.87
CA TYR A 378 10.75 -1.86 0.93
C TYR A 378 11.69 -1.71 -0.25
N ALA A 379 12.19 -2.82 -0.78
CA ALA A 379 12.90 -2.84 -2.05
C ALA A 379 11.96 -2.42 -3.22
N ALA A 380 10.73 -2.93 -3.25
CA ALA A 380 9.72 -2.55 -4.23
C ALA A 380 9.36 -1.06 -4.12
N ALA A 381 9.28 -0.51 -2.91
CA ALA A 381 9.06 0.92 -2.69
C ALA A 381 10.19 1.78 -3.30
N HIS A 382 11.46 1.38 -3.13
CA HIS A 382 12.59 2.05 -3.78
C HIS A 382 12.47 2.06 -5.31
N VAL A 383 12.09 0.91 -5.90
CA VAL A 383 11.90 0.81 -7.36
C VAL A 383 10.71 1.64 -7.83
N SER A 384 9.63 1.70 -7.06
CA SER A 384 8.47 2.55 -7.37
C SER A 384 8.84 4.04 -7.39
N GLY A 385 9.65 4.49 -6.43
CA GLY A 385 10.22 5.83 -6.43
C GLY A 385 11.13 6.06 -7.65
N MET A 386 12.00 5.10 -7.98
CA MET A 386 12.86 5.17 -9.18
C MET A 386 12.06 5.29 -10.47
N LEU A 387 10.98 4.51 -10.62
CA LEU A 387 10.07 4.66 -11.77
C LEU A 387 9.43 6.05 -11.82
N ALA A 388 9.10 6.65 -10.68
CA ALA A 388 8.57 8.00 -10.66
C ALA A 388 9.61 9.04 -11.14
N LEU A 389 10.87 8.89 -10.76
CA LEU A 389 11.98 9.73 -11.30
C LEU A 389 12.09 9.59 -12.82
N MET A 390 12.09 8.35 -13.31
CA MET A 390 12.21 8.04 -14.74
C MET A 390 11.00 8.54 -15.54
N ALA A 391 9.78 8.38 -15.01
CA ALA A 391 8.55 8.82 -15.67
C ALA A 391 8.48 10.34 -15.82
N GLN A 392 9.02 11.09 -14.86
CA GLN A 392 9.14 12.56 -14.98
C GLN A 392 10.06 12.94 -16.16
N LEU A 393 11.18 12.25 -16.33
CA LEU A 393 12.13 12.50 -17.42
C LEU A 393 11.63 12.02 -18.78
N GLN A 394 10.88 10.93 -18.79
CA GLN A 394 10.38 10.27 -20.01
C GLN A 394 8.87 9.99 -19.91
N PRO A 395 7.99 11.01 -19.94
CA PRO A 395 6.55 10.85 -19.72
C PRO A 395 5.83 9.96 -20.74
N LYS A 396 6.46 9.74 -21.91
CA LYS A 396 5.91 8.91 -22.99
C LYS A 396 6.51 7.50 -23.05
N ALA A 397 7.49 7.19 -22.19
CA ALA A 397 8.09 5.87 -22.17
C ALA A 397 7.11 4.83 -21.66
N THR A 398 7.04 3.70 -22.33
CA THR A 398 6.25 2.56 -21.87
C THR A 398 6.93 1.87 -20.68
N PRO A 399 6.18 1.14 -19.82
CA PRO A 399 6.77 0.35 -18.73
C PRO A 399 7.88 -0.61 -19.21
N ALA A 400 7.71 -1.22 -20.38
CA ALA A 400 8.72 -2.09 -20.98
C ALA A 400 10.00 -1.34 -21.39
N GLN A 401 9.89 -0.08 -21.81
CA GLN A 401 11.06 0.76 -22.11
C GLN A 401 11.78 1.17 -20.82
N LEU A 402 11.04 1.60 -19.78
CA LEU A 402 11.61 1.94 -18.47
C LEU A 402 12.30 0.72 -17.83
N ARG A 403 11.70 -0.45 -17.95
CA ARG A 403 12.29 -1.71 -17.49
C ARG A 403 13.64 -1.98 -18.13
N ARG A 404 13.75 -1.87 -19.45
CA ARG A 404 15.03 -2.07 -20.18
C ARG A 404 16.15 -1.14 -19.73
N LEU A 405 15.80 0.03 -19.24
CA LEU A 405 16.76 1.00 -18.69
C LEU A 405 17.25 0.58 -17.29
N LEU A 406 16.38 -0.04 -16.50
CA LEU A 406 16.74 -0.61 -15.19
C LEU A 406 17.59 -1.87 -15.33
N GLN A 407 17.46 -2.61 -16.43
CA GLN A 407 18.13 -3.87 -16.70
C GLN A 407 19.09 -3.72 -17.90
N PRO A 408 20.32 -3.20 -17.73
CA PRO A 408 21.25 -3.08 -18.82
C PRO A 408 21.80 -4.47 -19.25
N GLY A 409 21.58 -4.82 -20.52
CA GLY A 409 22.09 -6.05 -21.15
C GLY A 409 21.10 -7.22 -21.11
N ASP A 410 21.50 -8.33 -21.74
CA ASP A 410 20.77 -9.61 -21.83
C ASP A 410 20.93 -10.45 -20.53
N ALA A 411 20.81 -9.79 -19.38
CA ALA A 411 20.95 -10.46 -18.08
C ALA A 411 19.79 -11.45 -17.88
N LEU A 412 20.09 -12.73 -18.03
CA LEU A 412 19.18 -13.85 -17.71
C LEU A 412 18.96 -14.01 -16.19
N ASN A 413 19.64 -13.20 -15.37
CA ASN A 413 19.69 -13.31 -13.91
C ASN A 413 19.24 -12.02 -13.24
N THR A 414 19.09 -12.05 -11.91
CA THR A 414 18.79 -10.91 -11.06
C THR A 414 19.74 -9.72 -11.29
N VAL A 415 19.19 -8.51 -11.39
CA VAL A 415 19.94 -7.30 -11.69
C VAL A 415 19.91 -6.34 -10.52
N ASN A 416 21.10 -5.98 -10.00
CA ASN A 416 21.23 -4.85 -9.08
C ASN A 416 20.97 -3.55 -9.83
N ILE A 417 20.06 -2.72 -9.30
CA ILE A 417 19.76 -1.41 -9.88
C ILE A 417 20.92 -0.45 -9.57
N ASP A 418 21.49 0.12 -10.61
CA ASP A 418 22.36 1.29 -10.56
C ASP A 418 21.53 2.52 -10.96
N ALA A 419 21.08 3.29 -9.95
CA ALA A 419 20.23 4.43 -10.17
C ALA A 419 20.94 5.56 -10.94
N CYS A 420 22.22 5.82 -10.63
CA CYS A 420 23.01 6.82 -11.32
C CYS A 420 23.21 6.48 -12.81
N ALA A 421 23.64 5.25 -13.11
CA ALA A 421 23.81 4.81 -14.48
C ALA A 421 22.49 4.80 -15.25
N THR A 422 21.38 4.47 -14.58
CA THR A 422 20.04 4.47 -15.18
C THR A 422 19.60 5.88 -15.58
N ILE A 423 19.69 6.84 -14.66
CA ILE A 423 19.31 8.23 -14.95
C ILE A 423 20.28 8.87 -15.96
N SER A 424 21.58 8.59 -15.85
CA SER A 424 22.57 9.09 -16.81
C SER A 424 22.29 8.59 -18.24
N ARG A 425 21.85 7.32 -18.41
CA ARG A 425 21.41 6.80 -19.72
C ARG A 425 20.18 7.51 -20.25
N LEU A 426 19.22 7.88 -19.37
CA LEU A 426 18.03 8.64 -19.75
C LEU A 426 18.37 10.07 -20.22
N LEU A 427 19.31 10.72 -19.54
CA LEU A 427 19.69 12.11 -19.78
C LEU A 427 20.77 12.25 -20.86
N HIS A 428 21.43 11.15 -21.25
CA HIS A 428 22.60 11.15 -22.15
C HIS A 428 23.79 11.98 -21.61
N HIS A 429 23.85 12.21 -20.29
CA HIS A 429 24.99 12.81 -19.60
C HIS A 429 25.13 12.24 -18.20
N CYS A 430 26.28 12.44 -17.58
CA CYS A 430 26.56 11.97 -16.23
C CYS A 430 25.81 12.81 -15.20
N SER A 431 24.90 12.19 -14.44
CA SER A 431 24.06 12.85 -13.44
C SER A 431 24.56 12.72 -12.00
N CYS A 432 25.55 11.86 -11.76
CA CYS A 432 26.17 11.67 -10.46
C CYS A 432 27.68 11.84 -10.59
N SER A 433 28.38 11.88 -9.45
CA SER A 433 29.87 11.85 -9.43
C SER A 433 30.35 10.51 -10.05
N CYS A 434 30.43 10.49 -11.37
CA CYS A 434 30.90 9.33 -12.12
C CYS A 434 32.41 9.22 -11.86
N THR A 435 32.84 8.43 -10.89
CA THR A 435 34.18 7.89 -10.87
C THR A 435 34.33 7.03 -12.11
N ALA A 436 35.01 7.58 -13.11
CA ALA A 436 35.32 6.90 -14.35
C ALA A 436 36.12 5.63 -14.01
N ASN A 437 35.47 4.50 -13.91
CA ASN A 437 36.12 3.20 -14.10
C ASN A 437 36.42 3.04 -15.61
N LEU A 438 37.26 3.93 -16.11
CA LEU A 438 38.05 3.72 -17.31
C LEU A 438 39.17 2.72 -16.97
N THR A 439 38.80 1.51 -16.60
CA THR A 439 39.74 0.39 -16.66
C THR A 439 39.94 0.04 -18.12
N GLN A 440 40.97 0.65 -18.67
CA GLN A 440 41.96 0.05 -19.56
C GLN A 440 41.44 -1.15 -20.38
N ARG A 441 40.87 -0.89 -21.53
CA ARG A 441 41.21 -1.77 -22.66
C ARG A 441 42.60 -1.30 -23.14
N GLY A 442 43.62 -1.94 -22.59
CA GLY A 442 44.96 -1.83 -23.10
C GLY A 442 44.97 -2.24 -24.58
N VAL A 443 45.22 -1.27 -25.43
CA VAL A 443 45.78 -1.52 -26.75
C VAL A 443 47.26 -1.75 -26.49
N GLY A 444 47.66 -3.02 -26.42
CA GLY A 444 49.03 -3.41 -26.52
C GLY A 444 49.49 -3.27 -27.99
N PRO A 445 50.76 -2.97 -28.20
CA PRO A 445 51.32 -2.69 -29.49
C PRO A 445 51.32 -3.88 -30.46
#